data_9ccde1789f4df15a1e2ad75e7bff1d39
#
_entry.id   9ccde1789f4df15a1e2ad75e7bff1d39
#
_cell.length_a   1.000
_cell.length_b   1.000
_cell.length_c   1.000
_cell.angle_alpha   90.00
_cell.angle_beta   90.00
_cell.angle_gamma   90.00
#
_symmetry.space_group_name_H-M   'P 1'
#
loop_
_entity.id
_entity.type
_entity.pdbx_description
1 polymer ?
#
loop_
_entity_poly.entity_id
_entity_poly.type
_entity_poly.pdbx_seq_one_letter_code
_entity_poly.pdbx_strand_id
1 'polypeptide(L)'
;MSIKQLLIEANAIQLGVKEQDWQRVITLAAQPLVTQGYIEASYCQAVINNTLAHGAYYVFDEGIAIPHARPECGVIKNCFSLVVLDQPIAFQGSEKADIVILFGATSSDDHIEAGLRAIVEWLDNPQTMAKLRAATQRQQVVEIL
;
A
#
# COMPACT_ATOMS: atom_id res chain seq x y z
N MET A 1 15.71 3.93 -0.46
CA MET A 1 14.35 4.03 -1.04
C MET A 1 13.52 5.01 -0.20
N SER A 2 13.03 6.08 -0.81
CA SER A 2 12.25 7.12 -0.12
C SER A 2 10.77 6.92 -0.42
N ILE A 3 9.96 6.66 0.61
CA ILE A 3 8.50 6.52 0.47
C ILE A 3 7.91 7.82 -0.09
N LYS A 4 8.34 8.96 0.46
CA LYS A 4 7.88 10.28 0.01
C LYS A 4 8.06 10.46 -1.49
N GLN A 5 9.28 10.29 -1.96
CA GLN A 5 9.61 10.49 -3.36
C GLN A 5 8.82 9.56 -4.26
N LEU A 6 8.75 8.27 -3.92
CA LEU A 6 8.06 7.29 -4.74
C LEU A 6 6.55 7.50 -4.78
N LEU A 7 5.93 7.89 -3.67
CA LEU A 7 4.50 8.21 -3.63
C LEU A 7 4.17 9.44 -4.48
N ILE A 8 5.01 10.46 -4.39
CA ILE A 8 4.82 11.72 -5.15
C ILE A 8 5.00 11.47 -6.65
N GLU A 9 6.08 10.81 -7.04
CA GLU A 9 6.38 10.54 -8.45
C GLU A 9 5.30 9.70 -9.12
N ALA A 10 4.80 8.69 -8.43
CA ALA A 10 3.74 7.84 -8.96
C ALA A 10 2.37 8.49 -8.88
N ASN A 11 2.23 9.62 -8.20
CA ASN A 11 0.94 10.25 -7.92
C ASN A 11 -0.06 9.25 -7.31
N ALA A 12 0.42 8.45 -6.37
CA ALA A 12 -0.29 7.28 -5.87
C ALA A 12 -0.77 7.49 -4.42
N ILE A 13 -1.54 8.53 -4.19
CA ILE A 13 -2.13 8.86 -2.89
C ILE A 13 -3.63 9.05 -3.08
N GLN A 14 -4.42 8.21 -2.42
CA GLN A 14 -5.89 8.25 -2.47
C GLN A 14 -6.43 8.32 -1.05
N LEU A 15 -7.23 9.33 -0.76
CA LEU A 15 -7.73 9.62 0.59
C LEU A 15 -9.25 9.54 0.64
N GLY A 16 -9.79 9.22 1.83
CA GLY A 16 -11.23 9.17 2.05
C GLY A 16 -11.95 8.17 1.17
N VAL A 17 -11.33 7.05 0.88
CA VAL A 17 -11.87 6.03 -0.03
C VAL A 17 -12.95 5.23 0.69
N LYS A 18 -14.12 5.10 0.05
CA LYS A 18 -15.31 4.43 0.62
C LYS A 18 -15.52 3.05 0.00
N GLU A 19 -14.49 2.23 -0.05
CA GLU A 19 -14.58 0.87 -0.58
C GLU A 19 -14.56 -0.14 0.57
N GLN A 20 -15.39 -1.17 0.48
CA GLN A 20 -15.49 -2.20 1.51
C GLN A 20 -14.96 -3.57 1.06
N ASP A 21 -14.77 -3.75 -0.24
CA ASP A 21 -14.23 -4.99 -0.80
C ASP A 21 -12.71 -4.89 -0.89
N TRP A 22 -12.01 -5.75 -0.16
CA TRP A 22 -10.55 -5.72 -0.11
C TRP A 22 -9.89 -5.94 -1.48
N GLN A 23 -10.50 -6.73 -2.36
CA GLN A 23 -9.95 -6.92 -3.72
C GLN A 23 -10.01 -5.62 -4.52
N ARG A 24 -11.09 -4.86 -4.37
CA ARG A 24 -11.22 -3.56 -5.03
C ARG A 24 -10.27 -2.53 -4.42
N VAL A 25 -10.02 -2.59 -3.13
CA VAL A 25 -9.03 -1.71 -2.48
C VAL A 25 -7.64 -1.95 -3.06
N ILE A 26 -7.23 -3.21 -3.22
CA ILE A 26 -5.95 -3.54 -3.85
C ILE A 26 -5.92 -3.05 -5.29
N THR A 27 -7.00 -3.23 -6.03
CA THR A 27 -7.12 -2.74 -7.42
C THR A 27 -7.00 -1.21 -7.49
N LEU A 28 -7.66 -0.50 -6.59
CA LEU A 28 -7.56 0.97 -6.52
C LEU A 28 -6.13 1.41 -6.20
N ALA A 29 -5.46 0.74 -5.29
CA ALA A 29 -4.07 1.04 -4.96
C ALA A 29 -3.13 0.77 -6.14
N ALA A 30 -3.38 -0.29 -6.90
CA ALA A 30 -2.56 -0.68 -8.04
C ALA A 30 -2.75 0.24 -9.25
N GLN A 31 -3.94 0.79 -9.43
CA GLN A 31 -4.30 1.51 -10.65
C GLN A 31 -3.33 2.64 -11.04
N PRO A 32 -2.97 3.58 -10.14
CA PRO A 32 -2.01 4.62 -10.52
C PRO A 32 -0.63 4.04 -10.86
N LEU A 33 -0.24 2.95 -10.22
CA LEU A 33 1.06 2.31 -10.50
C LEU A 33 1.06 1.63 -11.86
N VAL A 34 -0.03 1.00 -12.25
CA VAL A 34 -0.17 0.40 -13.59
C VAL A 34 -0.17 1.50 -14.65
N THR A 35 -0.96 2.54 -14.45
CA THR A 35 -1.07 3.67 -15.38
C THR A 35 0.27 4.35 -15.62
N GLN A 36 1.08 4.49 -14.57
CA GLN A 36 2.37 5.17 -14.63
C GLN A 36 3.52 4.25 -15.04
N GLY A 37 3.27 2.96 -15.25
CA GLY A 37 4.30 2.01 -15.68
C GLY A 37 5.22 1.49 -14.60
N TYR A 38 4.82 1.52 -13.34
CA TYR A 38 5.61 0.99 -12.21
C TYR A 38 5.39 -0.51 -12.01
N ILE A 39 4.18 -0.98 -12.29
CA ILE A 39 3.84 -2.40 -12.20
C ILE A 39 3.00 -2.80 -13.41
N GLU A 40 2.96 -4.10 -13.69
CA GLU A 40 2.04 -4.67 -14.66
C GLU A 40 0.71 -5.02 -13.97
N ALA A 41 -0.37 -5.11 -14.74
CA ALA A 41 -1.68 -5.53 -14.22
C ALA A 41 -1.60 -6.91 -13.55
N SER A 42 -0.73 -7.79 -14.04
CA SER A 42 -0.49 -9.11 -13.45
C SER A 42 0.01 -9.05 -12.01
N TYR A 43 0.72 -7.99 -11.62
CA TYR A 43 1.18 -7.82 -10.24
C TYR A 43 0.00 -7.65 -9.29
N CYS A 44 -0.97 -6.83 -9.66
CA CYS A 44 -2.19 -6.65 -8.87
C CYS A 44 -2.91 -7.98 -8.67
N GLN A 45 -3.06 -8.76 -9.75
CA GLN A 45 -3.70 -10.06 -9.67
C GLN A 45 -2.90 -11.03 -8.81
N ALA A 46 -1.57 -10.99 -8.86
CA ALA A 46 -0.72 -11.82 -8.02
C ALA A 46 -0.91 -11.52 -6.54
N VAL A 47 -1.02 -10.24 -6.17
CA VAL A 47 -1.28 -9.83 -4.77
C VAL A 47 -2.63 -10.39 -4.31
N ILE A 48 -3.67 -10.28 -5.13
CA ILE A 48 -5.00 -10.81 -4.82
C ILE A 48 -4.94 -12.34 -4.67
N ASN A 49 -4.31 -13.03 -5.61
CA ASN A 49 -4.19 -14.48 -5.59
C ASN A 49 -3.43 -14.98 -4.36
N ASN A 50 -2.34 -14.30 -3.99
CA ASN A 50 -1.58 -14.64 -2.79
C ASN A 50 -2.42 -14.48 -1.52
N THR A 51 -3.24 -13.45 -1.47
CA THR A 51 -4.14 -13.22 -0.33
C THR A 51 -5.19 -14.33 -0.24
N LEU A 52 -5.76 -14.74 -1.38
CA LEU A 52 -6.72 -15.84 -1.42
C LEU A 52 -6.11 -17.17 -0.99
N ALA A 53 -4.85 -17.42 -1.39
CA ALA A 53 -4.17 -18.69 -1.10
C ALA A 53 -3.61 -18.78 0.33
N HIS A 54 -3.08 -17.68 0.87
CA HIS A 54 -2.30 -17.67 2.11
C HIS A 54 -2.86 -16.77 3.20
N GLY A 55 -3.97 -16.07 2.94
CA GLY A 55 -4.53 -15.08 3.87
C GLY A 55 -3.79 -13.74 3.79
N ALA A 56 -4.28 -12.78 4.55
CA ALA A 56 -3.72 -11.41 4.55
C ALA A 56 -2.65 -11.27 5.64
N TYR A 57 -1.52 -11.93 5.45
CA TYR A 57 -0.38 -11.92 6.37
C TYR A 57 0.27 -10.55 6.52
N TYR A 58 -0.07 -9.61 5.66
CA TYR A 58 0.47 -8.25 5.61
C TYR A 58 -0.37 -7.22 6.38
N VAL A 59 -1.38 -7.66 7.11
CA VAL A 59 -2.20 -6.77 7.95
C VAL A 59 -1.65 -6.77 9.37
N PHE A 60 -1.45 -5.57 9.91
CA PHE A 60 -0.88 -5.34 11.24
C PHE A 60 -1.92 -4.74 12.19
N ASP A 61 -1.66 -4.86 13.51
CA ASP A 61 -2.62 -4.52 14.56
C ASP A 61 -3.10 -3.06 14.56
N GLU A 62 -2.25 -2.14 14.10
CA GLU A 62 -2.56 -0.71 14.12
C GLU A 62 -3.49 -0.27 12.99
N GLY A 63 -4.04 -1.21 12.23
CA GLY A 63 -4.93 -0.90 11.11
C GLY A 63 -4.17 -0.59 9.82
N ILE A 64 -2.99 -1.18 9.67
CA ILE A 64 -2.12 -1.00 8.51
C ILE A 64 -2.12 -2.29 7.70
N ALA A 65 -2.28 -2.19 6.38
CA ALA A 65 -2.08 -3.30 5.45
C ALA A 65 -1.00 -2.91 4.44
N ILE A 66 -0.05 -3.83 4.19
CA ILE A 66 1.05 -3.61 3.25
C ILE A 66 1.04 -4.74 2.22
N PRO A 67 0.02 -4.77 1.32
CA PRO A 67 -0.06 -5.84 0.31
C PRO A 67 1.11 -5.78 -0.66
N HIS A 68 1.65 -6.95 -0.97
CA HIS A 68 2.78 -7.07 -1.90
C HIS A 68 2.87 -8.51 -2.43
N ALA A 69 3.64 -8.69 -3.49
CA ALA A 69 3.97 -9.98 -4.05
C ALA A 69 5.45 -9.97 -4.45
N ARG A 70 5.92 -11.06 -5.00
CA ARG A 70 7.33 -11.18 -5.42
C ARG A 70 7.62 -10.26 -6.61
N PRO A 71 8.86 -9.74 -6.73
CA PRO A 71 9.24 -8.84 -7.83
C PRO A 71 8.92 -9.40 -9.22
N GLU A 72 9.18 -10.69 -9.44
CA GLU A 72 8.95 -11.35 -10.73
C GLU A 72 7.48 -11.44 -11.12
N CYS A 73 6.56 -11.12 -10.20
CA CYS A 73 5.12 -11.14 -10.50
C CYS A 73 4.65 -9.91 -11.29
N GLY A 74 5.54 -8.98 -11.61
CA GLY A 74 5.19 -7.86 -12.48
C GLY A 74 5.64 -6.48 -12.02
N VAL A 75 6.69 -6.39 -11.18
CA VAL A 75 7.23 -5.09 -10.77
C VAL A 75 8.21 -4.60 -11.82
N ILE A 76 8.00 -3.38 -12.33
CA ILE A 76 8.86 -2.73 -13.30
C ILE A 76 9.82 -1.77 -12.62
N LYS A 77 9.32 -0.98 -11.64
CA LYS A 77 10.11 -0.03 -10.85
C LYS A 77 9.69 -0.10 -9.39
N ASN A 78 10.60 0.19 -8.48
CA ASN A 78 10.26 0.32 -7.06
C ASN A 78 9.15 1.34 -6.88
N CYS A 79 8.14 1.01 -6.10
CA CYS A 79 6.97 1.86 -5.96
C CYS A 79 6.19 1.62 -4.67
N PHE A 80 5.47 2.66 -4.26
CA PHE A 80 4.49 2.61 -3.19
C PHE A 80 3.22 3.29 -3.66
N SER A 81 2.07 2.80 -3.18
CA SER A 81 0.77 3.44 -3.38
C SER A 81 0.04 3.46 -2.04
N LEU A 82 -0.49 4.61 -1.66
CA LEU A 82 -1.20 4.80 -0.41
C LEU A 82 -2.69 4.96 -0.68
N VAL A 83 -3.50 4.17 0.01
CA VAL A 83 -4.96 4.32 0.06
C VAL A 83 -5.36 4.44 1.52
N VAL A 84 -6.03 5.53 1.87
CA VAL A 84 -6.62 5.71 3.20
C VAL A 84 -8.13 5.52 3.07
N LEU A 85 -8.65 4.54 3.79
CA LEU A 85 -10.07 4.20 3.76
C LEU A 85 -10.84 4.99 4.80
N ASP A 86 -12.09 5.32 4.46
CA ASP A 86 -13.01 6.00 5.38
C ASP A 86 -13.35 5.13 6.59
N GLN A 87 -13.46 3.82 6.37
CA GLN A 87 -13.75 2.83 7.40
C GLN A 87 -12.77 1.67 7.29
N PRO A 88 -12.31 1.12 8.43
CA PRO A 88 -11.47 -0.08 8.38
C PRO A 88 -12.23 -1.26 7.79
N ILE A 89 -11.52 -2.08 7.00
CA ILE A 89 -12.09 -3.30 6.41
C ILE A 89 -11.20 -4.51 6.71
N ALA A 90 -11.80 -5.69 6.72
CA ALA A 90 -11.06 -6.94 6.83
C ALA A 90 -10.57 -7.39 5.46
N PHE A 91 -9.34 -7.89 5.41
CA PHE A 91 -8.75 -8.48 4.20
C PHE A 91 -8.77 -9.99 4.39
N GLN A 92 -9.67 -10.69 3.67
CA GLN A 92 -9.76 -12.17 3.70
C GLN A 92 -9.83 -12.73 5.13
N GLY A 93 -10.69 -12.15 5.98
CA GLY A 93 -10.89 -12.61 7.35
C GLY A 93 -9.84 -12.15 8.36
N SER A 94 -8.97 -11.22 7.97
CA SER A 94 -7.95 -10.66 8.86
C SER A 94 -8.51 -9.66 9.86
N GLU A 95 -7.63 -9.13 10.71
CA GLU A 95 -7.91 -7.88 11.42
C GLU A 95 -8.19 -6.77 10.40
N LYS A 96 -8.90 -5.73 10.84
CA LYS A 96 -9.29 -4.63 9.95
C LYS A 96 -8.16 -3.62 9.77
N ALA A 97 -8.08 -3.05 8.56
CA ALA A 97 -7.13 -1.99 8.23
C ALA A 97 -7.81 -0.88 7.46
N ASP A 98 -7.36 0.35 7.68
CA ASP A 98 -7.83 1.55 6.97
C ASP A 98 -6.71 2.29 6.26
N ILE A 99 -5.45 1.97 6.57
CA ILE A 99 -4.29 2.52 5.88
C ILE A 99 -3.64 1.39 5.08
N VAL A 100 -3.70 1.51 3.76
CA VAL A 100 -3.26 0.47 2.84
C VAL A 100 -2.12 1.03 1.99
N ILE A 101 -0.96 0.36 2.04
CA ILE A 101 0.20 0.74 1.24
C ILE A 101 0.58 -0.46 0.37
N LEU A 102 0.27 -0.38 -0.91
CA LEU A 102 0.69 -1.36 -1.89
C LEU A 102 2.16 -1.09 -2.23
N PHE A 103 2.94 -2.14 -2.21
CA PHE A 103 4.39 -2.03 -2.34
C PHE A 103 4.89 -2.95 -3.44
N GLY A 104 5.83 -2.47 -4.25
CA GLY A 104 6.53 -3.25 -5.26
C GLY A 104 8.01 -2.96 -5.27
N ALA A 105 8.84 -4.00 -5.28
CA ALA A 105 10.28 -3.89 -5.39
C ALA A 105 10.79 -4.70 -6.60
N THR A 106 11.80 -4.18 -7.29
CA THR A 106 12.30 -4.76 -8.54
C THR A 106 13.29 -5.90 -8.35
N SER A 107 13.86 -6.06 -7.17
CA SER A 107 14.84 -7.11 -6.90
C SER A 107 14.66 -7.66 -5.51
N SER A 108 15.27 -8.79 -5.34
CA SER A 108 15.25 -9.74 -4.23
C SER A 108 15.02 -9.19 -2.82
N ASP A 109 15.03 -10.07 -1.91
CA ASP A 109 14.70 -9.97 -0.49
C ASP A 109 15.17 -8.70 0.22
N ASP A 110 16.34 -8.17 -0.12
CA ASP A 110 16.90 -6.97 0.52
C ASP A 110 16.05 -5.72 0.27
N HIS A 111 15.54 -5.55 -0.96
CA HIS A 111 14.72 -4.39 -1.30
C HIS A 111 13.32 -4.48 -0.70
N ILE A 112 12.75 -5.68 -0.68
CA ILE A 112 11.46 -5.92 -0.02
C ILE A 112 11.59 -5.61 1.48
N GLU A 113 12.63 -6.13 2.11
CA GLU A 113 12.90 -5.91 3.53
C GLU A 113 13.11 -4.42 3.84
N ALA A 114 13.91 -3.73 3.04
CA ALA A 114 14.16 -2.30 3.20
C ALA A 114 12.88 -1.48 3.02
N GLY A 115 12.05 -1.83 2.04
CA GLY A 115 10.78 -1.15 1.80
C GLY A 115 9.80 -1.33 2.95
N LEU A 116 9.64 -2.55 3.42
CA LEU A 116 8.77 -2.84 4.56
C LEU A 116 9.25 -2.13 5.82
N ARG A 117 10.57 -2.10 6.06
CA ARG A 117 11.16 -1.39 7.20
C ARG A 117 10.88 0.10 7.13
N ALA A 118 11.04 0.71 5.96
CA ALA A 118 10.76 2.13 5.76
C ALA A 118 9.30 2.47 6.07
N ILE A 119 8.36 1.63 5.64
CA ILE A 119 6.94 1.81 5.93
C ILE A 119 6.68 1.70 7.43
N VAL A 120 7.20 0.66 8.07
CA VAL A 120 7.00 0.43 9.50
C VAL A 120 7.57 1.58 10.32
N GLU A 121 8.78 2.04 10.01
CA GLU A 121 9.41 3.17 10.70
C GLU A 121 8.59 4.46 10.55
N TRP A 122 8.06 4.70 9.34
CA TRP A 122 7.23 5.88 9.08
C TRP A 122 5.92 5.84 9.89
N LEU A 123 5.29 4.66 9.96
CA LEU A 123 4.00 4.50 10.61
C LEU A 123 4.08 4.12 12.09
N ASP A 124 5.28 3.88 12.62
CA ASP A 124 5.49 3.60 14.04
C ASP A 124 5.44 4.90 14.86
N ASN A 125 4.37 5.65 14.66
CA ASN A 125 4.12 6.92 15.34
C ASN A 125 2.62 7.17 15.33
N PRO A 126 1.96 7.15 16.51
CA PRO A 126 0.52 7.37 16.59
C PRO A 126 0.06 8.70 16.01
N GLN A 127 0.92 9.74 16.06
CA GLN A 127 0.59 11.04 15.49
C GLN A 127 0.56 10.99 13.95
N THR A 128 1.51 10.27 13.34
CA THR A 128 1.52 10.07 11.89
C THR A 128 0.25 9.35 11.44
N MET A 129 -0.12 8.29 12.14
CA MET A 129 -1.34 7.53 11.84
C MET A 129 -2.59 8.41 11.93
N ALA A 130 -2.69 9.21 13.00
CA ALA A 130 -3.83 10.11 13.19
C ALA A 130 -3.90 11.17 12.09
N LYS A 131 -2.77 11.73 11.69
CA LYS A 131 -2.70 12.73 10.62
C LYS A 131 -3.09 12.14 9.26
N LEU A 132 -2.66 10.92 8.96
CA LEU A 132 -3.06 10.23 7.73
C LEU A 132 -4.56 10.00 7.69
N ARG A 133 -5.15 9.55 8.79
CA ARG A 133 -6.58 9.30 8.87
C ARG A 133 -7.41 10.57 8.74
N ALA A 134 -6.88 11.71 9.21
CA ALA A 134 -7.53 13.00 9.14
C ALA A 134 -7.30 13.74 7.82
N ALA A 135 -6.34 13.29 7.01
CA ALA A 135 -5.98 13.97 5.77
C ALA A 135 -7.11 13.93 4.74
N THR A 136 -7.41 15.09 4.16
CA THR A 136 -8.42 15.23 3.11
C THR A 136 -7.80 15.66 1.78
N GLN A 137 -6.55 16.09 1.80
CA GLN A 137 -5.82 16.58 0.64
C GLN A 137 -4.44 15.95 0.57
N ARG A 138 -4.00 15.65 -0.65
CA ARG A 138 -2.71 15.04 -0.93
C ARG A 138 -1.54 15.79 -0.28
N GLN A 139 -1.59 17.13 -0.28
CA GLN A 139 -0.54 17.97 0.29
C GLN A 139 -0.33 17.69 1.78
N GLN A 140 -1.38 17.39 2.52
CA GLN A 140 -1.28 17.07 3.95
C GLN A 140 -0.45 15.80 4.17
N VAL A 141 -0.58 14.81 3.27
CA VAL A 141 0.23 13.59 3.31
C VAL A 141 1.68 13.89 2.98
N VAL A 142 1.93 14.70 1.96
CA VAL A 142 3.28 15.10 1.56
C VAL A 142 4.02 15.77 2.71
N GLU A 143 3.36 16.59 3.50
CA GLU A 143 3.94 17.28 4.66
C GLU A 143 4.30 16.36 5.82
N ILE A 144 3.64 15.20 5.92
CA ILE A 144 3.90 14.21 6.98
C ILE A 144 5.09 13.30 6.64
N LEU A 145 5.39 13.17 5.37
CA LEU A 145 6.44 12.27 4.88
C LEU A 145 7.86 12.72 5.21
#